data_c0a0839ebc739487ce359797ba233bec
#
_entry.id   c0a0839ebc739487ce359797ba233bec
#
_cell.length_a   1.000
_cell.length_b   1.000
_cell.length_c   1.000
_cell.angle_alpha   90.00
_cell.angle_beta   90.00
_cell.angle_gamma   90.00
#
_symmetry.space_group_name_H-M   'P 1'
#
loop_
_entity.id
_entity.type
_entity.pdbx_description
1 polymer ?
#
loop_
_entity_poly.entity_id
_entity_poly.type
_entity_poly.pdbx_seq_one_letter_code
_entity_poly.pdbx_strand_id
1 'polypeptide(L)'
;MRRSLAAAFALCLSAGSACAQEPIKLDVVNDALPKSLTGAPGNPDAGKKVFLTRTLGNCLACHQVTSLKSEDFHGEFGPSLDGVAGRYTEAQLRLIIADPKRIFTDTVMPAFFRNEGLSRVRPEFVGKSILTAAQVEDVVAYLKTLN
;
A
#
# COMPACT_ATOMS: atom_id res chain seq x y z
N MET A 1 -68.29 -3.50 -15.90
CA MET A 1 -67.39 -4.44 -15.24
C MET A 1 -65.98 -3.97 -15.56
N ARG A 2 -65.31 -3.25 -14.61
CA ARG A 2 -63.91 -2.76 -14.75
C ARG A 2 -63.02 -3.67 -13.88
N ARG A 3 -62.13 -4.40 -14.51
CA ARG A 3 -61.11 -5.22 -13.83
C ARG A 3 -59.85 -4.37 -13.62
N SER A 4 -59.55 -4.02 -12.35
CA SER A 4 -58.33 -3.38 -11.94
C SER A 4 -57.22 -4.44 -11.82
N LEU A 5 -56.20 -4.37 -12.65
CA LEU A 5 -54.97 -5.12 -12.45
C LEU A 5 -54.08 -4.33 -11.49
N ALA A 6 -53.84 -4.89 -10.31
CA ALA A 6 -52.83 -4.41 -9.37
C ALA A 6 -51.49 -5.03 -9.77
N ALA A 7 -50.55 -4.22 -10.28
CA ALA A 7 -49.17 -4.63 -10.53
C ALA A 7 -48.41 -4.56 -9.22
N ALA A 8 -47.98 -5.71 -8.69
CA ALA A 8 -47.10 -5.81 -7.56
C ALA A 8 -45.66 -5.58 -8.03
N PHE A 9 -45.05 -4.47 -7.61
CA PHE A 9 -43.66 -4.15 -7.87
C PHE A 9 -42.78 -4.82 -6.77
N ALA A 10 -42.12 -5.92 -7.12
CA ALA A 10 -41.18 -6.59 -6.23
C ALA A 10 -39.86 -5.81 -6.23
N LEU A 11 -39.60 -5.12 -5.13
CA LEU A 11 -38.34 -4.41 -4.87
C LEU A 11 -37.26 -5.43 -4.45
N CYS A 12 -36.41 -5.86 -5.39
CA CYS A 12 -35.23 -6.67 -5.06
C CYS A 12 -34.19 -5.80 -4.37
N LEU A 13 -34.11 -5.88 -3.04
CA LEU A 13 -32.96 -5.38 -2.28
C LEU A 13 -31.75 -6.28 -2.58
N SER A 14 -30.87 -5.86 -3.45
CA SER A 14 -29.53 -6.44 -3.59
C SER A 14 -28.69 -6.00 -2.39
N ALA A 15 -28.56 -6.87 -1.38
CA ALA A 15 -27.59 -6.72 -0.32
C ALA A 15 -26.20 -6.86 -0.93
N GLY A 16 -25.50 -5.73 -1.13
CA GLY A 16 -24.09 -5.73 -1.52
C GLY A 16 -23.26 -6.34 -0.39
N SER A 17 -22.84 -7.59 -0.57
CA SER A 17 -21.86 -8.22 0.32
C SER A 17 -20.57 -7.42 0.26
N ALA A 18 -20.22 -6.70 1.31
CA ALA A 18 -18.88 -6.15 1.51
C ALA A 18 -17.92 -7.32 1.62
N CYS A 19 -17.24 -7.64 0.52
CA CYS A 19 -16.23 -8.68 0.49
C CYS A 19 -15.03 -8.18 1.31
N ALA A 20 -14.86 -8.67 2.53
CA ALA A 20 -13.62 -8.48 3.28
C ALA A 20 -12.49 -9.16 2.48
N GLN A 21 -11.36 -8.46 2.32
CA GLN A 21 -10.20 -9.06 1.68
C GLN A 21 -9.67 -10.22 2.55
N GLU A 22 -9.31 -11.33 1.90
CA GLU A 22 -8.63 -12.43 2.57
C GLU A 22 -7.34 -11.93 3.27
N PRO A 23 -6.93 -12.56 4.37
CA PRO A 23 -5.69 -12.23 5.05
C PRO A 23 -4.49 -12.27 4.11
N ILE A 24 -3.73 -11.17 4.06
CA ILE A 24 -2.53 -11.05 3.23
C ILE A 24 -1.41 -11.89 3.87
N LYS A 25 -0.99 -12.95 3.18
CA LYS A 25 0.15 -13.78 3.59
C LYS A 25 1.39 -13.37 2.81
N LEU A 26 2.45 -13.01 3.54
CA LEU A 26 3.74 -12.63 2.97
C LEU A 26 4.73 -13.79 3.13
N ASP A 27 5.23 -14.34 2.03
CA ASP A 27 6.25 -15.40 1.98
C ASP A 27 7.64 -14.80 2.25
N VAL A 28 7.92 -14.48 3.51
CA VAL A 28 9.19 -13.87 3.94
C VAL A 28 10.29 -14.93 3.97
N VAL A 29 11.41 -14.64 3.31
CA VAL A 29 12.61 -15.49 3.30
C VAL A 29 13.83 -14.62 3.56
N ASN A 30 14.58 -14.89 4.63
CA ASN A 30 15.80 -14.15 5.01
C ASN A 30 15.58 -12.63 5.00
N ASP A 31 14.57 -12.17 5.74
CA ASP A 31 14.20 -10.75 5.87
C ASP A 31 13.94 -10.04 4.52
N ALA A 32 13.35 -10.75 3.58
CA ALA A 32 13.02 -10.25 2.26
C ALA A 32 11.74 -10.90 1.70
N LEU A 33 11.12 -10.26 0.69
CA LEU A 33 10.04 -10.81 -0.14
C LEU A 33 10.60 -11.04 -1.56
N PRO A 34 11.14 -12.23 -1.85
CA PRO A 34 11.82 -12.49 -3.12
C PRO A 34 10.86 -12.51 -4.32
N LYS A 35 9.62 -12.92 -4.11
CA LYS A 35 8.61 -12.96 -5.17
C LYS A 35 7.89 -11.62 -5.27
N SER A 36 7.69 -11.14 -6.51
CA SER A 36 6.79 -10.01 -6.77
C SER A 36 5.38 -10.32 -6.29
N LEU A 37 4.71 -9.34 -5.68
CA LEU A 37 3.33 -9.45 -5.21
C LEU A 37 2.31 -9.54 -6.35
N THR A 38 2.71 -9.13 -7.56
CA THR A 38 1.87 -9.15 -8.77
C THR A 38 2.33 -10.16 -9.81
N GLY A 39 3.54 -10.73 -9.64
CA GLY A 39 4.19 -11.54 -10.66
C GLY A 39 4.80 -10.73 -11.82
N ALA A 40 4.72 -9.39 -11.76
CA ALA A 40 5.25 -8.46 -12.76
C ALA A 40 6.07 -7.35 -12.08
N PRO A 41 7.01 -6.71 -12.79
CA PRO A 41 7.72 -5.54 -12.27
C PRO A 41 6.78 -4.33 -12.15
N GLY A 42 7.04 -3.46 -11.18
CA GLY A 42 6.31 -2.21 -11.00
C GLY A 42 6.74 -1.13 -12.01
N ASN A 43 5.94 -0.06 -12.08
CA ASN A 43 6.20 1.13 -12.87
C ASN A 43 6.76 2.25 -11.98
N PRO A 44 8.00 2.76 -12.20
CA PRO A 44 8.60 3.78 -11.35
C PRO A 44 7.86 5.12 -11.36
N ASP A 45 7.26 5.53 -12.48
CA ASP A 45 6.50 6.78 -12.54
C ASP A 45 5.18 6.70 -11.77
N ALA A 46 4.51 5.54 -11.82
CA ALA A 46 3.35 5.26 -10.97
C ALA A 46 3.78 5.20 -9.50
N GLY A 47 4.92 4.60 -9.19
CA GLY A 47 5.51 4.54 -7.86
C GLY A 47 5.80 5.91 -7.28
N LYS A 48 6.39 6.82 -8.07
CA LYS A 48 6.59 8.22 -7.67
C LYS A 48 5.27 8.90 -7.30
N LYS A 49 4.20 8.68 -8.07
CA LYS A 49 2.87 9.24 -7.76
C LYS A 49 2.32 8.70 -6.44
N VAL A 50 2.42 7.38 -6.21
CA VAL A 50 2.01 6.75 -4.92
C VAL A 50 2.83 7.32 -3.77
N PHE A 51 4.14 7.48 -3.95
CA PHE A 51 5.09 8.02 -2.97
C PHE A 51 4.70 9.43 -2.50
N LEU A 52 4.26 10.30 -3.42
CA LEU A 52 3.89 11.69 -3.16
C LEU A 52 2.44 11.86 -2.70
N THR A 53 1.55 10.90 -3.00
CA THR A 53 0.11 11.06 -2.76
C THR A 53 -0.23 10.88 -1.28
N ARG A 54 -0.77 11.93 -0.64
CA ARG A 54 -1.11 11.97 0.80
C ARG A 54 -2.10 10.91 1.25
N THR A 55 -3.00 10.49 0.38
CA THR A 55 -4.02 9.48 0.67
C THR A 55 -3.56 8.05 0.37
N LEU A 56 -2.32 7.87 -0.08
CA LEU A 56 -1.71 6.59 -0.42
C LEU A 56 -0.44 6.36 0.42
N GLY A 57 0.74 6.33 -0.23
CA GLY A 57 2.02 6.11 0.44
C GLY A 57 2.42 7.26 1.35
N ASN A 58 2.29 8.50 0.86
CA ASN A 58 2.68 9.72 1.59
C ASN A 58 4.10 9.64 2.19
N CYS A 59 5.02 8.98 1.47
CA CYS A 59 6.35 8.63 2.00
C CYS A 59 7.20 9.88 2.26
N LEU A 60 7.01 10.93 1.41
CA LEU A 60 7.73 12.20 1.54
C LEU A 60 7.43 12.91 2.87
N ALA A 61 6.29 12.68 3.48
CA ALA A 61 5.95 13.25 4.79
C ALA A 61 6.90 12.82 5.92
N CYS A 62 7.59 11.70 5.75
CA CYS A 62 8.55 11.18 6.73
C CYS A 62 9.98 11.07 6.20
N HIS A 63 10.16 10.88 4.89
CA HIS A 63 11.46 10.60 4.28
C HIS A 63 11.90 11.72 3.34
N GLN A 64 13.14 12.17 3.51
CA GLN A 64 13.76 13.12 2.60
C GLN A 64 14.23 12.42 1.33
N VAL A 65 14.05 13.11 0.18
CA VAL A 65 14.61 12.74 -1.13
C VAL A 65 15.10 14.00 -1.81
N THR A 66 16.41 14.16 -1.99
CA THR A 66 17.01 15.39 -2.51
C THR A 66 16.52 15.77 -3.90
N SER A 67 16.26 14.80 -4.76
CA SER A 67 15.72 15.05 -6.11
C SER A 67 14.28 15.58 -6.13
N LEU A 68 13.58 15.51 -4.98
CA LEU A 68 12.22 16.02 -4.79
C LEU A 68 12.16 17.32 -3.97
N LYS A 69 13.28 18.03 -3.80
CA LYS A 69 13.36 19.25 -2.97
C LYS A 69 12.39 20.37 -3.35
N SER A 70 11.82 20.32 -4.53
CA SER A 70 10.78 21.26 -4.98
C SER A 70 9.37 20.89 -4.51
N GLU A 71 9.19 19.68 -4.03
CA GLU A 71 7.91 19.24 -3.47
C GLU A 71 7.76 19.76 -2.03
N ASP A 72 6.55 20.10 -1.63
CA ASP A 72 6.26 20.54 -0.27
C ASP A 72 6.26 19.36 0.73
N PHE A 73 6.47 19.69 2.01
CA PHE A 73 6.27 18.77 3.14
C PHE A 73 7.24 17.59 3.22
N HIS A 74 8.52 17.82 2.95
CA HIS A 74 9.57 16.87 3.28
C HIS A 74 9.67 16.65 4.79
N GLY A 75 9.59 15.40 5.24
CA GLY A 75 9.84 15.01 6.62
C GLY A 75 11.27 14.52 6.83
N GLU A 76 11.72 14.65 8.07
CA GLU A 76 13.04 14.17 8.54
C GLU A 76 12.89 13.09 9.61
N PHE A 77 11.67 12.56 9.79
CA PHE A 77 11.37 11.57 10.80
C PHE A 77 11.94 10.18 10.44
N GLY A 78 11.86 9.81 9.17
CA GLY A 78 12.50 8.63 8.62
C GLY A 78 13.86 8.95 8.02
N PRO A 79 14.73 7.94 7.78
CA PRO A 79 16.00 8.16 7.11
C PRO A 79 15.83 8.70 5.69
N SER A 80 16.83 9.47 5.19
CA SER A 80 16.87 9.86 3.79
C SER A 80 16.84 8.63 2.88
N LEU A 81 16.10 8.74 1.79
CA LEU A 81 16.01 7.70 0.76
C LEU A 81 17.00 7.91 -0.40
N ASP A 82 17.82 8.96 -0.36
CA ASP A 82 18.91 9.11 -1.32
C ASP A 82 19.84 7.90 -1.24
N GLY A 83 20.15 7.29 -2.39
CA GLY A 83 20.99 6.09 -2.45
C GLY A 83 20.34 4.81 -1.88
N VAL A 84 19.03 4.79 -1.64
CA VAL A 84 18.34 3.62 -1.06
C VAL A 84 18.45 2.38 -1.95
N ALA A 85 18.54 2.57 -3.27
CA ALA A 85 18.73 1.49 -4.24
C ALA A 85 20.03 0.69 -4.04
N GLY A 86 21.07 1.34 -3.50
CA GLY A 86 22.34 0.70 -3.17
C GLY A 86 22.38 0.05 -1.77
N ARG A 87 21.48 0.48 -0.86
CA ARG A 87 21.44 -0.04 0.52
C ARG A 87 20.62 -1.32 0.66
N TYR A 88 19.62 -1.51 -0.17
CA TYR A 88 18.68 -2.64 -0.08
C TYR A 88 18.44 -3.28 -1.44
N THR A 89 18.30 -4.59 -1.44
CA THR A 89 17.79 -5.32 -2.59
C THR A 89 16.32 -5.02 -2.83
N GLU A 90 15.84 -5.27 -4.04
CA GLU A 90 14.43 -5.12 -4.39
C GLU A 90 13.51 -5.95 -3.45
N ALA A 91 13.91 -7.17 -3.14
CA ALA A 91 13.17 -8.06 -2.24
C ALA A 91 13.09 -7.51 -0.80
N GLN A 92 14.15 -6.88 -0.32
CA GLN A 92 14.16 -6.21 0.99
C GLN A 92 13.30 -4.96 0.98
N LEU A 93 13.40 -4.11 -0.06
CA LEU A 93 12.54 -2.93 -0.19
C LEU A 93 11.05 -3.32 -0.22
N ARG A 94 10.72 -4.40 -0.92
CA ARG A 94 9.36 -4.94 -0.97
C ARG A 94 8.83 -5.30 0.42
N LEU A 95 9.63 -5.99 1.23
CA LEU A 95 9.24 -6.33 2.60
C LEU A 95 9.15 -5.08 3.48
N ILE A 96 10.11 -4.15 3.39
CA ILE A 96 10.10 -2.89 4.16
C ILE A 96 8.83 -2.09 3.88
N ILE A 97 8.38 -2.00 2.63
CA ILE A 97 7.14 -1.30 2.29
C ILE A 97 5.91 -2.11 2.74
N ALA A 98 5.91 -3.42 2.48
CA ALA A 98 4.75 -4.25 2.79
C ALA A 98 4.49 -4.33 4.30
N ASP A 99 5.49 -4.70 5.09
CA ASP A 99 5.42 -4.82 6.56
C ASP A 99 6.78 -4.56 7.21
N PRO A 100 7.16 -3.29 7.44
CA PRO A 100 8.45 -2.93 8.00
C PRO A 100 8.71 -3.50 9.39
N LYS A 101 7.65 -3.83 10.13
CA LYS A 101 7.76 -4.39 11.49
C LYS A 101 8.34 -5.81 11.51
N ARG A 102 8.40 -6.47 10.37
CA ARG A 102 9.09 -7.76 10.21
C ARG A 102 10.62 -7.62 10.29
N ILE A 103 11.15 -6.42 10.01
CA ILE A 103 12.60 -6.13 10.01
C ILE A 103 12.94 -5.20 11.18
N PHE A 104 12.13 -4.18 11.40
CA PHE A 104 12.34 -3.12 12.39
C PHE A 104 11.21 -3.15 13.41
N THR A 105 11.37 -3.89 14.51
CA THR A 105 10.31 -4.15 15.50
C THR A 105 9.71 -2.88 16.10
N ASP A 106 10.54 -1.85 16.33
CA ASP A 106 10.14 -0.59 16.98
C ASP A 106 9.79 0.53 15.97
N THR A 107 9.73 0.21 14.68
CA THR A 107 9.47 1.23 13.67
C THR A 107 8.05 1.78 13.78
N VAL A 108 7.91 3.09 13.57
CA VAL A 108 6.61 3.77 13.41
C VAL A 108 6.13 3.77 11.96
N MET A 109 6.98 3.37 11.00
CA MET A 109 6.59 3.25 9.61
C MET A 109 5.39 2.30 9.49
N PRO A 110 4.30 2.71 8.81
CA PRO A 110 3.13 1.86 8.62
C PRO A 110 3.45 0.60 7.82
N ALA A 111 2.71 -0.48 8.08
CA ALA A 111 2.65 -1.62 7.18
C ALA A 111 1.68 -1.28 6.04
N PHE A 112 2.19 -1.01 4.84
CA PHE A 112 1.36 -0.55 3.73
C PHE A 112 0.60 -1.68 3.03
N PHE A 113 1.05 -2.93 3.19
CA PHE A 113 0.42 -4.10 2.57
C PHE A 113 0.15 -5.20 3.61
N ARG A 114 -0.64 -4.83 4.62
CA ARG A 114 -1.10 -5.71 5.69
C ARG A 114 -2.54 -5.35 6.03
N ASN A 115 -3.41 -6.34 6.25
CA ASN A 115 -4.83 -6.14 6.51
C ASN A 115 -5.35 -6.84 7.78
N GLU A 116 -4.47 -7.53 8.53
CA GLU A 116 -4.81 -8.21 9.78
C GLU A 116 -3.82 -7.91 10.90
N GLY A 117 -4.18 -8.24 12.14
CA GLY A 117 -3.33 -8.02 13.32
C GLY A 117 -3.01 -6.54 13.58
N LEU A 118 -3.85 -5.63 13.12
CA LEU A 118 -3.73 -4.18 13.30
C LEU A 118 -4.68 -3.72 14.41
N SER A 119 -4.26 -2.68 15.16
CA SER A 119 -5.08 -2.06 16.20
C SER A 119 -5.42 -0.62 15.84
N ARG A 120 -6.57 -0.10 16.31
CA ARG A 120 -7.02 1.28 16.09
C ARG A 120 -7.11 1.66 14.61
N VAL A 121 -7.53 0.70 13.78
CA VAL A 121 -7.69 0.93 12.33
C VAL A 121 -8.90 1.83 12.09
N ARG A 122 -8.74 2.83 11.23
CA ARG A 122 -9.86 3.68 10.79
C ARG A 122 -10.91 2.81 10.09
N PRO A 123 -12.21 3.09 10.25
CA PRO A 123 -13.29 2.24 9.72
C PRO A 123 -13.16 1.91 8.24
N GLU A 124 -12.71 2.86 7.42
CA GLU A 124 -12.55 2.67 5.99
C GLU A 124 -11.42 1.71 5.58
N PHE A 125 -10.48 1.42 6.49
CA PHE A 125 -9.34 0.50 6.26
C PHE A 125 -9.49 -0.85 6.96
N VAL A 126 -10.58 -1.08 7.70
CA VAL A 126 -10.78 -2.37 8.37
C VAL A 126 -10.80 -3.50 7.32
N GLY A 127 -9.92 -4.49 7.49
CA GLY A 127 -9.74 -5.61 6.57
C GLY A 127 -9.10 -5.25 5.22
N LYS A 128 -8.54 -4.04 5.08
CA LYS A 128 -7.88 -3.57 3.86
C LYS A 128 -6.44 -3.16 4.12
N SER A 129 -5.57 -3.34 3.14
CA SER A 129 -4.23 -2.73 3.13
C SER A 129 -4.31 -1.25 2.70
N ILE A 130 -3.31 -0.45 3.08
CA ILE A 130 -3.18 0.95 2.65
C ILE A 130 -2.90 1.02 1.15
N LEU A 131 -1.97 0.18 0.67
CA LEU A 131 -1.62 0.07 -0.75
C LEU A 131 -2.07 -1.27 -1.31
N THR A 132 -2.31 -1.31 -2.62
CA THR A 132 -2.49 -2.56 -3.36
C THR A 132 -1.14 -3.23 -3.64
N ALA A 133 -1.14 -4.50 -4.02
CA ALA A 133 0.08 -5.21 -4.46
C ALA A 133 0.80 -4.46 -5.59
N ALA A 134 0.05 -3.99 -6.60
CA ALA A 134 0.62 -3.22 -7.71
C ALA A 134 1.27 -1.92 -7.23
N GLN A 135 0.63 -1.18 -6.33
CA GLN A 135 1.20 0.05 -5.79
C GLN A 135 2.47 -0.20 -4.97
N VAL A 136 2.57 -1.32 -4.25
CA VAL A 136 3.82 -1.70 -3.57
C VAL A 136 4.93 -1.94 -4.59
N GLU A 137 4.68 -2.73 -5.65
CA GLU A 137 5.68 -2.98 -6.69
C GLU A 137 6.09 -1.69 -7.41
N ASP A 138 5.14 -0.79 -7.69
CA ASP A 138 5.41 0.51 -8.29
C ASP A 138 6.34 1.35 -7.40
N VAL A 139 6.08 1.43 -6.09
CA VAL A 139 6.95 2.15 -5.15
C VAL A 139 8.33 1.49 -5.07
N VAL A 140 8.43 0.17 -5.05
CA VAL A 140 9.72 -0.56 -5.09
C VAL A 140 10.49 -0.17 -6.35
N ALA A 141 9.84 -0.19 -7.52
CA ALA A 141 10.45 0.22 -8.78
C ALA A 141 10.95 1.68 -8.73
N TYR A 142 10.17 2.59 -8.15
CA TYR A 142 10.60 3.98 -7.96
C TYR A 142 11.81 4.08 -7.02
N LEU A 143 11.79 3.43 -5.87
CA LEU A 143 12.92 3.47 -4.92
C LEU A 143 14.22 2.92 -5.54
N LYS A 144 14.12 1.96 -6.45
CA LYS A 144 15.27 1.44 -7.20
C LYS A 144 15.87 2.47 -8.18
N THR A 145 15.21 3.59 -8.46
CA THR A 145 15.77 4.70 -9.23
C THR A 145 16.55 5.71 -8.38
N LEU A 146 16.45 5.64 -7.05
CA LEU A 146 17.11 6.55 -6.11
C LEU A 146 18.52 6.04 -5.76
N ASN A 147 19.49 6.36 -6.61
CA ASN A 147 20.91 6.02 -6.46
C ASN A 147 21.67 7.09 -5.68
#